data_a3ea6df258ef90ec618a30e7082869d0
#
_entry.id   a3ea6df258ef90ec618a30e7082869d0
#
_cell.length_a   1.000
_cell.length_b   1.000
_cell.length_c   1.000
_cell.angle_alpha   90.00
_cell.angle_beta   90.00
_cell.angle_gamma   90.00
#
_symmetry.space_group_name_H-M   'P 1'
#
loop_
_entity.id
_entity.type
_entity.pdbx_description
1 polymer ?
#
loop_
_entity_poly.entity_id
_entity_poly.type
_entity_poly.pdbx_seq_one_letter_code
_entity_poly.pdbx_strand_id
1 'polypeptide(L)'
;MDFKHFQTLVDNLFSYDDAGLVTRYQDVKPETLNPLVLAYIGDAYFNLYMRGRLLAFEQNKVQILHSFGAKMVSAKYQAVAYKEIEAELTELEQAVFKRGRNAKCNVPKSATVQQYRCSTGFEALLGLYDGDQAFVAG
;
A
#
# COMPACT_ATOMS: atom_id res chain seq x y z
N MET A 1 -5.57 6.30 21.61
CA MET A 1 -4.34 5.53 21.94
C MET A 1 -3.79 6.06 23.25
N ASP A 2 -3.52 5.18 24.21
CA ASP A 2 -2.92 5.64 25.45
C ASP A 2 -1.38 5.75 25.32
N PHE A 3 -0.76 6.47 26.24
CA PHE A 3 0.66 6.76 26.18
C PHE A 3 1.51 5.50 26.32
N LYS A 4 1.11 4.55 27.15
CA LYS A 4 1.86 3.30 27.33
C LYS A 4 1.87 2.46 26.07
N HIS A 5 0.74 2.38 25.38
CA HIS A 5 0.65 1.67 24.12
C HIS A 5 1.53 2.31 23.07
N PHE A 6 1.48 3.64 22.96
CA PHE A 6 2.34 4.39 22.04
C PHE A 6 3.82 4.15 22.34
N GLN A 7 4.22 4.20 23.63
CA GLN A 7 5.60 3.98 24.02
C GLN A 7 6.06 2.57 23.64
N THR A 8 5.20 1.57 23.84
CA THR A 8 5.51 0.19 23.45
C THR A 8 5.72 0.08 21.94
N LEU A 9 4.89 0.75 21.14
CA LEU A 9 5.06 0.75 19.69
C LEU A 9 6.39 1.37 19.28
N VAL A 10 6.74 2.52 19.87
CA VAL A 10 8.01 3.20 19.57
C VAL A 10 9.20 2.31 19.94
N ASP A 11 9.16 1.69 21.13
CA ASP A 11 10.24 0.82 21.60
C ASP A 11 10.42 -0.38 20.66
N ASN A 12 9.33 -0.93 20.13
CA ASN A 12 9.37 -2.09 19.25
C ASN A 12 9.76 -1.78 17.81
N LEU A 13 9.59 -0.52 17.35
CA LEU A 13 9.93 -0.12 15.99
C LEU A 13 11.39 -0.38 15.64
N PHE A 14 12.27 -0.26 16.63
CA PHE A 14 13.70 -0.37 16.43
C PHE A 14 14.29 -1.65 17.04
N SER A 15 13.43 -2.62 17.36
CA SER A 15 13.87 -3.91 17.89
C SER A 15 14.14 -4.90 16.77
N TYR A 16 15.32 -5.50 16.76
CA TYR A 16 15.75 -6.45 15.75
C TYR A 16 16.19 -7.76 16.41
N ASP A 17 16.01 -8.86 15.71
CA ASP A 17 16.55 -10.15 16.15
C ASP A 17 18.01 -10.31 15.74
N ASP A 18 18.60 -11.46 16.03
CA ASP A 18 20.00 -11.75 15.72
C ASP A 18 20.31 -11.74 14.23
N ALA A 19 19.28 -11.96 13.39
CA ALA A 19 19.41 -11.90 11.94
C ALA A 19 19.17 -10.49 11.36
N GLY A 20 18.90 -9.50 12.21
CA GLY A 20 18.64 -8.13 11.79
C GLY A 20 17.23 -7.87 11.32
N LEU A 21 16.29 -8.78 11.57
CA LEU A 21 14.88 -8.63 11.20
C LEU A 21 14.08 -8.04 12.35
N VAL A 22 13.04 -7.28 12.01
CA VAL A 22 12.13 -6.72 13.01
C VAL A 22 11.36 -7.87 13.66
N THR A 23 11.60 -8.07 14.96
CA THR A 23 11.13 -9.27 15.67
C THR A 23 9.61 -9.47 15.64
N ARG A 24 8.84 -8.36 15.60
CA ARG A 24 7.37 -8.42 15.70
C ARG A 24 6.69 -8.94 14.42
N TYR A 25 7.39 -8.98 13.30
CA TYR A 25 6.77 -9.29 12.00
C TYR A 25 7.20 -10.63 11.41
N GLN A 26 8.04 -11.39 12.12
CA GLN A 26 8.60 -12.63 11.59
C GLN A 26 7.57 -13.69 11.27
N ASP A 27 6.49 -13.75 12.06
CA ASP A 27 5.45 -14.77 11.92
C ASP A 27 4.18 -14.28 11.26
N VAL A 28 4.21 -13.04 10.75
CA VAL A 28 3.01 -12.45 10.12
C VAL A 28 2.90 -12.91 8.67
N LYS A 29 1.73 -13.45 8.32
CA LYS A 29 1.39 -13.78 6.93
C LYS A 29 0.61 -12.61 6.34
N PRO A 30 1.14 -11.93 5.32
CA PRO A 30 0.48 -10.73 4.76
C PRO A 30 -0.97 -10.96 4.35
N GLU A 31 -1.27 -12.13 3.79
CA GLU A 31 -2.62 -12.44 3.33
C GLU A 31 -3.66 -12.53 4.47
N THR A 32 -3.21 -12.63 5.73
CA THR A 32 -4.11 -12.66 6.89
C THR A 32 -4.38 -11.29 7.49
N LEU A 33 -3.68 -10.26 7.02
CA LEU A 33 -3.85 -8.91 7.55
C LEU A 33 -5.17 -8.30 7.11
N ASN A 34 -5.63 -7.33 7.90
CA ASN A 34 -6.77 -6.51 7.52
C ASN A 34 -6.48 -5.86 6.16
N PRO A 35 -7.43 -5.89 5.20
CA PRO A 35 -7.19 -5.34 3.88
C PRO A 35 -6.83 -3.85 3.88
N LEU A 36 -7.31 -3.08 4.86
CA LEU A 36 -6.93 -1.66 4.96
C LEU A 36 -5.49 -1.49 5.44
N VAL A 37 -4.96 -2.43 6.23
CA VAL A 37 -3.54 -2.43 6.61
C VAL A 37 -2.68 -2.75 5.40
N LEU A 38 -3.07 -3.73 4.60
CA LEU A 38 -2.38 -4.02 3.34
C LEU A 38 -2.41 -2.83 2.40
N ALA A 39 -3.57 -2.17 2.28
CA ALA A 39 -3.71 -0.98 1.44
C ALA A 39 -2.83 0.16 1.92
N TYR A 40 -2.67 0.34 3.23
CA TYR A 40 -1.79 1.35 3.80
C TYR A 40 -0.35 1.15 3.33
N ILE A 41 0.13 -0.08 3.34
CA ILE A 41 1.48 -0.40 2.87
C ILE A 41 1.56 -0.27 1.35
N GLY A 42 0.55 -0.77 0.63
CA GLY A 42 0.49 -0.69 -0.83
C GLY A 42 0.47 0.74 -1.35
N ASP A 43 -0.21 1.64 -0.64
CA ASP A 43 -0.22 3.06 -0.98
C ASP A 43 1.19 3.65 -0.91
N ALA A 44 1.93 3.38 0.16
CA ALA A 44 3.30 3.85 0.31
C ALA A 44 4.21 3.29 -0.79
N TYR A 45 4.09 2.00 -1.08
CA TYR A 45 4.86 1.36 -2.14
C TYR A 45 4.57 1.99 -3.50
N PHE A 46 3.29 2.16 -3.83
CA PHE A 46 2.90 2.75 -5.12
C PHE A 46 3.40 4.17 -5.27
N ASN A 47 3.30 4.97 -4.19
CA ASN A 47 3.82 6.33 -4.19
C ASN A 47 5.33 6.36 -4.44
N LEU A 48 6.08 5.51 -3.75
CA LEU A 48 7.53 5.45 -3.94
C LEU A 48 7.88 5.01 -5.36
N TYR A 49 7.21 3.99 -5.87
CA TYR A 49 7.42 3.49 -7.23
C TYR A 49 7.17 4.58 -8.27
N MET A 50 6.04 5.28 -8.15
CA MET A 50 5.69 6.33 -9.12
C MET A 50 6.63 7.54 -9.02
N ARG A 51 7.01 7.91 -7.81
CA ARG A 51 7.99 9.00 -7.63
C ARG A 51 9.33 8.67 -8.25
N GLY A 52 9.79 7.43 -8.10
CA GLY A 52 11.02 6.99 -8.73
C GLY A 52 10.95 7.06 -10.25
N ARG A 53 9.82 6.67 -10.83
CA ARG A 53 9.65 6.75 -12.29
C ARG A 53 9.56 8.19 -12.79
N LEU A 54 8.95 9.08 -12.01
CA LEU A 54 8.87 10.50 -12.40
C LEU A 54 10.24 11.16 -12.46
N LEU A 55 11.22 10.68 -11.71
CA LEU A 55 12.59 11.21 -11.79
C LEU A 55 13.22 11.04 -13.16
N ALA A 56 12.73 10.11 -13.98
CA ALA A 56 13.19 9.95 -15.36
C ALA A 56 12.79 11.15 -16.23
N PHE A 57 11.76 11.90 -15.84
CA PHE A 57 11.19 13.00 -16.61
C PHE A 57 11.53 14.38 -16.04
N GLU A 58 11.68 14.49 -14.73
CA GLU A 58 11.95 15.75 -14.07
C GLU A 58 12.84 15.54 -12.84
N GLN A 59 13.98 16.23 -12.77
CA GLN A 59 14.95 16.09 -11.69
C GLN A 59 15.11 17.33 -10.83
N ASN A 60 14.54 18.47 -11.22
CA ASN A 60 14.88 19.75 -10.59
C ASN A 60 13.66 20.45 -9.95
N LYS A 61 12.48 20.33 -10.53
CA LYS A 61 11.31 21.08 -10.09
C LYS A 61 10.36 20.20 -9.27
N VAL A 62 10.53 20.28 -7.95
CA VAL A 62 9.73 19.45 -7.03
C VAL A 62 8.22 19.72 -7.16
N GLN A 63 7.83 20.94 -7.52
CA GLN A 63 6.41 21.27 -7.71
C GLN A 63 5.78 20.49 -8.86
N ILE A 64 6.54 20.28 -9.93
CA ILE A 64 6.09 19.46 -11.07
C ILE A 64 5.97 18.00 -10.61
N LEU A 65 6.94 17.50 -9.87
CA LEU A 65 6.89 16.14 -9.33
C LEU A 65 5.66 15.92 -8.44
N HIS A 66 5.37 16.87 -7.55
CA HIS A 66 4.18 16.79 -6.70
C HIS A 66 2.89 16.80 -7.51
N SER A 67 2.79 17.69 -8.49
CA SER A 67 1.59 17.85 -9.30
C SER A 67 1.28 16.59 -10.11
N PHE A 68 2.27 16.07 -10.82
CA PHE A 68 2.08 14.84 -11.61
C PHE A 68 1.94 13.62 -10.72
N GLY A 69 2.73 13.53 -9.64
CA GLY A 69 2.66 12.42 -8.71
C GLY A 69 1.28 12.27 -8.09
N ALA A 70 0.68 13.39 -7.67
CA ALA A 70 -0.65 13.36 -7.08
C ALA A 70 -1.70 12.79 -8.04
N LYS A 71 -1.59 13.11 -9.33
CA LYS A 71 -2.50 12.56 -10.33
C LYS A 71 -2.28 11.07 -10.55
N MET A 72 -1.03 10.65 -10.65
CA MET A 72 -0.69 9.26 -10.98
C MET A 72 -1.01 8.29 -9.85
N VAL A 73 -1.04 8.75 -8.60
CA VAL A 73 -1.43 7.90 -7.47
C VAL A 73 -2.90 8.08 -7.08
N SER A 74 -3.66 8.85 -7.85
CA SER A 74 -5.08 9.07 -7.58
C SER A 74 -5.89 7.78 -7.75
N ALA A 75 -7.06 7.74 -7.09
CA ALA A 75 -7.97 6.58 -7.19
C ALA A 75 -8.37 6.29 -8.63
N LYS A 76 -8.56 7.34 -9.43
CA LYS A 76 -8.92 7.21 -10.85
C LYS A 76 -7.84 6.46 -11.63
N TYR A 77 -6.57 6.86 -11.49
CA TYR A 77 -5.49 6.23 -12.23
C TYR A 77 -5.17 4.84 -11.70
N GLN A 78 -5.31 4.63 -10.38
CA GLN A 78 -5.15 3.28 -9.82
C GLN A 78 -6.22 2.33 -10.34
N ALA A 79 -7.46 2.79 -10.50
CA ALA A 79 -8.53 1.99 -11.09
C ALA A 79 -8.23 1.60 -12.54
N VAL A 80 -7.63 2.52 -13.30
CA VAL A 80 -7.19 2.23 -14.68
C VAL A 80 -6.08 1.18 -14.66
N ALA A 81 -5.10 1.34 -13.79
CA ALA A 81 -4.00 0.38 -13.67
C ALA A 81 -4.51 -1.02 -13.30
N TYR A 82 -5.45 -1.10 -12.38
CA TYR A 82 -6.02 -2.39 -11.99
C TYR A 82 -6.68 -3.11 -13.16
N LYS A 83 -7.41 -2.40 -14.01
CA LYS A 83 -8.07 -3.01 -15.16
C LYS A 83 -7.10 -3.67 -16.14
N GLU A 84 -5.88 -3.15 -16.21
CA GLU A 84 -4.86 -3.72 -17.09
C GLU A 84 -4.35 -5.08 -16.59
N ILE A 85 -4.43 -5.36 -15.30
CA ILE A 85 -3.89 -6.58 -14.71
C ILE A 85 -4.98 -7.54 -14.21
N GLU A 86 -6.23 -7.11 -14.20
CA GLU A 86 -7.35 -7.84 -13.60
C GLU A 86 -7.45 -9.29 -14.08
N ALA A 87 -7.29 -9.50 -15.38
CA ALA A 87 -7.46 -10.84 -15.99
C ALA A 87 -6.32 -11.80 -15.65
N GLU A 88 -5.19 -11.30 -15.15
CA GLU A 88 -4.00 -12.09 -14.87
C GLU A 88 -3.84 -12.46 -13.39
N LEU A 89 -4.78 -12.04 -12.54
CA LEU A 89 -4.69 -12.27 -11.11
C LEU A 89 -4.96 -13.74 -10.75
N THR A 90 -4.18 -14.26 -9.81
CA THR A 90 -4.43 -15.57 -9.21
C THR A 90 -5.67 -15.50 -8.30
N GLU A 91 -6.15 -16.65 -7.85
CA GLU A 91 -7.30 -16.70 -6.93
C GLU A 91 -7.01 -15.98 -5.62
N LEU A 92 -5.80 -16.15 -5.07
CA LEU A 92 -5.40 -15.46 -3.84
C LEU A 92 -5.38 -13.94 -4.05
N GLU A 93 -4.80 -13.50 -5.16
CA GLU A 93 -4.74 -12.09 -5.50
C GLU A 93 -6.12 -11.48 -5.67
N GLN A 94 -7.02 -12.19 -6.35
CA GLN A 94 -8.42 -11.76 -6.49
C GLN A 94 -9.11 -11.65 -5.14
N ALA A 95 -8.87 -12.60 -4.25
CA ALA A 95 -9.46 -12.59 -2.91
C ALA A 95 -8.99 -11.37 -2.11
N VAL A 96 -7.71 -11.07 -2.13
CA VAL A 96 -7.14 -9.90 -1.44
C VAL A 96 -7.72 -8.60 -2.02
N PHE A 97 -7.78 -8.51 -3.35
CA PHE A 97 -8.39 -7.34 -4.00
C PHE A 97 -9.84 -7.14 -3.57
N LYS A 98 -10.64 -8.20 -3.59
CA LYS A 98 -12.06 -8.12 -3.21
C LYS A 98 -12.24 -7.69 -1.76
N ARG A 99 -11.40 -8.18 -0.87
CA ARG A 99 -11.44 -7.78 0.54
C ARG A 99 -11.16 -6.29 0.70
N GLY A 100 -10.15 -5.77 -0.01
CA GLY A 100 -9.83 -4.33 0.01
C GLY A 100 -10.95 -3.50 -0.61
N ARG A 101 -11.48 -3.92 -1.75
CA ARG A 101 -12.58 -3.24 -2.42
C ARG A 101 -13.82 -3.15 -1.53
N ASN A 102 -14.09 -4.19 -0.75
CA ASN A 102 -15.27 -4.27 0.08
C ASN A 102 -15.09 -3.69 1.48
N ALA A 103 -13.88 -3.26 1.84
CA ALA A 103 -13.61 -2.67 3.14
C ALA A 103 -14.36 -1.33 3.27
N LYS A 104 -14.90 -1.08 4.47
CA LYS A 104 -15.61 0.17 4.74
C LYS A 104 -14.61 1.30 4.97
N CYS A 105 -14.77 2.39 4.24
CA CYS A 105 -13.94 3.58 4.38
C CYS A 105 -14.68 4.80 3.86
N ASN A 106 -14.21 5.99 4.24
CA ASN A 106 -14.78 7.24 3.76
C ASN A 106 -14.23 7.56 2.37
N VAL A 107 -15.14 7.83 1.43
CA VAL A 107 -14.77 8.13 0.04
C VAL A 107 -14.48 9.63 -0.08
N PRO A 108 -13.30 10.03 -0.60
CA PRO A 108 -13.00 11.44 -0.82
C PRO A 108 -13.86 12.00 -1.96
N LYS A 109 -14.07 13.32 -1.94
CA LYS A 109 -14.91 14.00 -2.94
C LYS A 109 -14.33 13.95 -4.35
N SER A 110 -13.03 13.73 -4.48
CA SER A 110 -12.32 13.76 -5.77
C SER A 110 -12.47 12.47 -6.58
N ALA A 111 -13.12 11.45 -6.03
CA ALA A 111 -13.26 10.15 -6.70
C ALA A 111 -14.69 9.63 -6.60
N THR A 112 -15.08 8.78 -7.55
CA THR A 112 -16.33 8.04 -7.43
C THR A 112 -16.16 6.93 -6.39
N VAL A 113 -17.28 6.44 -5.84
CA VAL A 113 -17.26 5.33 -4.88
C VAL A 113 -16.60 4.10 -5.48
N GLN A 114 -16.91 3.79 -6.74
CA GLN A 114 -16.34 2.62 -7.43
C GLN A 114 -14.83 2.79 -7.64
N GLN A 115 -14.38 3.97 -8.07
CA GLN A 115 -12.95 4.24 -8.25
C GLN A 115 -12.20 4.12 -6.93
N TYR A 116 -12.74 4.69 -5.87
CA TYR A 116 -12.08 4.65 -4.57
C TYR A 116 -11.99 3.23 -4.02
N ARG A 117 -13.07 2.47 -4.12
CA ARG A 117 -13.06 1.05 -3.68
C ARG A 117 -12.09 0.22 -4.50
N CYS A 118 -12.06 0.44 -5.80
CA CYS A 118 -11.12 -0.23 -6.69
C CYS A 118 -9.67 0.12 -6.31
N SER A 119 -9.39 1.40 -6.02
CA SER A 119 -8.05 1.82 -5.62
C SER A 119 -7.64 1.18 -4.29
N THR A 120 -8.56 1.08 -3.33
CA THR A 120 -8.27 0.43 -2.05
C THR A 120 -7.94 -1.05 -2.26
N GLY A 121 -8.69 -1.74 -3.12
CA GLY A 121 -8.39 -3.12 -3.47
C GLY A 121 -7.05 -3.27 -4.17
N PHE A 122 -6.73 -2.37 -5.09
CA PHE A 122 -5.46 -2.34 -5.80
C PHE A 122 -4.29 -2.11 -4.83
N GLU A 123 -4.45 -1.17 -3.91
CA GLU A 123 -3.43 -0.90 -2.89
C GLU A 123 -3.25 -2.09 -1.95
N ALA A 124 -4.34 -2.77 -1.56
CA ALA A 124 -4.25 -3.99 -0.75
C ALA A 124 -3.48 -5.08 -1.49
N LEU A 125 -3.71 -5.22 -2.79
CA LEU A 125 -2.99 -6.17 -3.63
C LEU A 125 -1.50 -5.86 -3.67
N LEU A 126 -1.14 -4.58 -3.85
CA LEU A 126 0.27 -4.15 -3.82
C LEU A 126 0.89 -4.38 -2.45
N GLY A 127 0.12 -4.15 -1.38
CA GLY A 127 0.56 -4.40 -0.02
C GLY A 127 0.84 -5.87 0.26
N LEU A 128 0.12 -6.77 -0.39
CA LEU A 128 0.36 -8.20 -0.26
C LEU A 128 1.80 -8.55 -0.69
N TYR A 129 2.23 -8.01 -1.82
CA TYR A 129 3.58 -8.28 -2.34
C TYR A 129 4.67 -7.57 -1.54
N ASP A 130 4.48 -6.27 -1.31
CA ASP A 130 5.47 -5.48 -0.59
C ASP A 130 5.55 -5.90 0.88
N GLY A 131 4.39 -6.21 1.47
CA GLY A 131 4.32 -6.70 2.84
C GLY A 131 5.10 -8.00 3.01
N ASP A 132 5.00 -8.91 2.04
CA ASP A 132 5.73 -10.16 2.06
C ASP A 132 7.25 -9.90 2.05
N GLN A 133 7.70 -9.00 1.18
CA GLN A 133 9.11 -8.61 1.15
C GLN A 133 9.54 -7.86 2.40
N ALA A 134 8.73 -6.94 2.88
CA ALA A 134 9.03 -6.13 4.06
C ALA A 134 9.11 -6.99 5.32
N PHE A 135 8.25 -8.01 5.44
CA PHE A 135 8.15 -8.83 6.64
C PHE A 135 9.10 -10.03 6.62
N VAL A 136 9.47 -10.52 5.45
CA VAL A 136 10.28 -11.73 5.29
C VAL A 136 11.72 -11.40 4.90
N ALA A 137 11.90 -10.50 3.96
CA ALA A 137 13.24 -10.14 3.48
C ALA A 137 13.92 -9.07 4.33
N GLY A 138 13.17 -8.42 5.21
CA GLY A 138 13.71 -7.43 6.14
C GLY A 138 14.17 -6.16 5.48
#